data_73ac214a74e8d21d2dbf90373669cdd5
#
_entry.id   73ac214a74e8d21d2dbf90373669cdd5
#
_cell.length_a   1.000
_cell.length_b   1.000
_cell.length_c   1.000
_cell.angle_alpha   90.00
_cell.angle_beta   90.00
_cell.angle_gamma   90.00
#
_symmetry.space_group_name_H-M   'P 1'
#
loop_
_entity.id
_entity.type
_entity.pdbx_description
1 polymer ?
#
loop_
_entity_poly.entity_id
_entity_poly.type
_entity_poly.pdbx_seq_one_letter_code
_entity_poly.pdbx_strand_id
1 'polypeptide(L)'
;MITEAPFEQKWTLQGRLCGQWAVDLKTMWEQTRSARAGRKCTIDLEDVISVDHIGESTLLEMAMEGARLVATRAYMKYIIGGLRCG
;
A
#
# COMPACT_ATOMS: atom_id res chain seq x y z
N MET A 1 -9.03 5.63 0.49
CA MET A 1 -9.61 6.23 -0.74
C MET A 1 -8.75 5.87 -1.95
N ILE A 2 -9.39 5.53 -3.05
CA ILE A 2 -8.70 5.21 -4.30
C ILE A 2 -9.06 6.28 -5.33
N THR A 3 -8.03 6.91 -5.89
CA THR A 3 -8.21 7.90 -6.96
C THR A 3 -7.74 7.28 -8.27
N GLU A 4 -8.58 7.26 -9.28
CA GLU A 4 -8.24 6.68 -10.56
C GLU A 4 -8.03 7.76 -11.61
N ALA A 5 -6.96 7.60 -12.37
CA ALA A 5 -6.67 8.40 -13.56
C ALA A 5 -6.45 7.43 -14.72
N PRO A 6 -6.46 7.88 -15.99
CA PRO A 6 -6.33 6.96 -17.13
C PRO A 6 -5.11 6.03 -17.08
N PHE A 7 -4.00 6.50 -16.52
CA PHE A 7 -2.74 5.75 -16.51
C PHE A 7 -2.22 5.43 -15.13
N GLU A 8 -2.91 5.87 -14.08
CA GLU A 8 -2.47 5.59 -12.71
C GLU A 8 -3.63 5.48 -11.75
N GLN A 9 -3.38 4.75 -10.68
CA GLN A 9 -4.31 4.59 -9.58
C GLN A 9 -3.58 4.93 -8.30
N LYS A 10 -4.16 5.80 -7.48
CA LYS A 10 -3.55 6.21 -6.22
C LYS A 10 -4.42 5.73 -5.06
N TRP A 11 -3.80 5.03 -4.15
CA TRP A 11 -4.42 4.56 -2.91
C TRP A 11 -3.95 5.43 -1.76
N THR A 12 -4.87 6.05 -1.06
CA THR A 12 -4.57 6.84 0.12
C THR A 12 -5.06 6.09 1.35
N LEU A 13 -4.12 5.71 2.21
CA LEU A 13 -4.41 4.96 3.43
C LEU A 13 -4.25 5.86 4.64
N GLN A 14 -5.05 5.62 5.68
CA GLN A 14 -5.05 6.44 6.87
C GLN A 14 -5.19 5.58 8.12
N GLY A 15 -4.67 6.08 9.24
CA GLY A 15 -4.83 5.45 10.53
C GLY A 15 -3.93 4.26 10.73
N ARG A 16 -4.45 3.22 11.41
CA ARG A 16 -3.68 2.03 11.74
C ARG A 16 -3.94 0.93 10.72
N LEU A 17 -2.87 0.48 10.09
CA LEU A 17 -2.96 -0.61 9.13
C LEU A 17 -2.65 -1.92 9.86
N CYS A 18 -3.62 -2.40 10.62
CA CYS A 18 -3.45 -3.59 11.43
C CYS A 18 -4.74 -4.40 11.54
N GLY A 19 -4.60 -5.68 11.88
CA GLY A 19 -5.71 -6.59 12.08
C GLY A 19 -6.61 -6.68 10.85
N GLN A 20 -7.91 -6.49 11.06
CA GLN A 20 -8.91 -6.61 9.99
C GLN A 20 -8.69 -5.58 8.87
N TRP A 21 -8.20 -4.39 9.21
CA TRP A 21 -7.92 -3.37 8.20
C TRP A 21 -6.88 -3.82 7.19
N ALA A 22 -5.83 -4.51 7.67
CA ALA A 22 -4.79 -5.02 6.78
C ALA A 22 -5.35 -6.14 5.89
N VAL A 23 -6.19 -6.99 6.45
CA VAL A 23 -6.84 -8.06 5.69
C VAL A 23 -7.76 -7.48 4.63
N ASP A 24 -8.55 -6.47 4.99
CA ASP A 24 -9.45 -5.80 4.07
C ASP A 24 -8.68 -5.14 2.92
N LEU A 25 -7.56 -4.50 3.23
CA LEU A 25 -6.71 -3.89 2.23
C LEU A 25 -6.20 -4.94 1.23
N LYS A 26 -5.74 -6.08 1.73
CA LYS A 26 -5.28 -7.17 0.88
C LYS A 26 -6.39 -7.66 -0.04
N THR A 27 -7.59 -7.83 0.51
CA THR A 27 -8.75 -8.28 -0.26
C THR A 27 -9.09 -7.28 -1.36
N MET A 28 -9.14 -6.00 -1.03
CA MET A 28 -9.39 -4.94 -2.01
C MET A 28 -8.32 -4.92 -3.11
N TRP A 29 -7.07 -5.09 -2.72
CA TRP A 29 -5.96 -5.12 -3.66
C TRP A 29 -6.14 -6.26 -4.67
N GLU A 30 -6.49 -7.44 -4.19
CA GLU A 30 -6.71 -8.60 -5.04
C GLU A 30 -7.94 -8.42 -5.95
N GLN A 31 -9.04 -7.89 -5.40
CA GLN A 31 -10.27 -7.68 -6.15
C GLN A 31 -10.14 -6.65 -7.28
N THR A 32 -9.23 -5.70 -7.12
CA THR A 32 -9.05 -4.64 -8.11
C THR A 32 -7.90 -4.93 -9.09
N ARG A 33 -7.41 -6.15 -9.10
CA ARG A 33 -6.30 -6.54 -9.98
C ARG A 33 -6.56 -6.22 -11.45
N SER A 34 -7.74 -6.51 -11.94
CA SER A 34 -8.12 -6.21 -13.33
C SER A 34 -8.10 -4.71 -13.62
N ALA A 35 -8.56 -3.90 -12.66
CA ALA A 35 -8.57 -2.46 -12.81
C ALA A 35 -7.16 -1.85 -12.82
N ARG A 36 -6.18 -2.57 -12.26
CA ARG A 36 -4.79 -2.12 -12.23
C ARG A 36 -4.01 -2.49 -13.50
N ALA A 37 -4.53 -3.37 -14.29
CA ALA A 37 -3.81 -3.86 -15.47
C ALA A 37 -3.41 -2.70 -16.38
N GLY A 38 -2.12 -2.56 -16.64
CA GLY A 38 -1.59 -1.49 -17.46
C GLY A 38 -1.51 -0.13 -16.80
N ARG A 39 -1.83 -0.02 -15.52
CA ARG A 39 -1.79 1.24 -14.77
C ARG A 39 -0.70 1.23 -13.71
N LYS A 40 -0.11 2.39 -13.46
CA LYS A 40 0.81 2.56 -12.34
C LYS A 40 0.00 2.69 -11.07
N CYS A 41 0.45 2.02 -10.02
CA CYS A 41 -0.18 2.09 -8.71
C CYS A 41 0.75 2.80 -7.73
N THR A 42 0.20 3.76 -7.01
CA THR A 42 0.90 4.47 -5.94
C THR A 42 0.11 4.30 -4.65
N ILE A 43 0.79 3.92 -3.59
CA ILE A 43 0.20 3.76 -2.26
C ILE A 43 0.73 4.87 -1.37
N ASP A 44 -0.14 5.80 -1.01
CA ASP A 44 0.21 6.92 -0.14
C ASP A 44 0.01 6.52 1.31
N LEU A 45 1.09 6.52 2.07
CA LEU A 45 1.12 6.09 3.46
C LEU A 45 1.38 7.25 4.43
N GLU A 46 1.28 8.49 3.97
CA GLU A 46 1.60 9.66 4.80
C GLU A 46 0.76 9.75 6.06
N ASP A 47 -0.49 9.34 6.00
CA ASP A 47 -1.40 9.40 7.13
C ASP A 47 -1.52 8.09 7.90
N VAL A 48 -0.71 7.10 7.56
CA VAL A 48 -0.67 5.83 8.29
C VAL A 48 0.15 6.02 9.55
N ILE A 49 -0.45 5.70 10.69
CA ILE A 49 0.16 5.90 12.00
C ILE A 49 0.99 4.70 12.43
N SER A 50 0.50 3.51 12.14
CA SER A 50 1.18 2.27 12.51
C SER A 50 0.82 1.13 11.57
N VAL A 51 1.69 0.15 11.51
CA VAL A 51 1.51 -1.02 10.65
C VAL A 51 1.91 -2.25 11.48
N ASP A 52 1.04 -3.25 11.53
CA ASP A 52 1.36 -4.49 12.19
C ASP A 52 1.99 -5.49 11.20
N HIS A 53 2.23 -6.69 11.68
CA HIS A 53 2.85 -7.74 10.88
C HIS A 53 2.05 -8.07 9.61
N ILE A 54 0.74 -8.13 9.74
CA ILE A 54 -0.14 -8.40 8.60
C ILE A 54 -0.10 -7.24 7.61
N GLY A 55 -0.11 -6.01 8.11
CA GLY A 55 0.00 -4.81 7.29
C GLY A 55 1.31 -4.77 6.51
N GLU A 56 2.41 -5.08 7.17
CA GLU A 56 3.72 -5.15 6.51
C GLU A 56 3.74 -6.17 5.39
N SER A 57 3.19 -7.36 5.64
CA SER A 57 3.11 -8.40 4.62
C SER A 57 2.28 -7.95 3.42
N THR A 58 1.17 -7.28 3.68
CA THR A 58 0.30 -6.75 2.63
C THR A 58 1.03 -5.70 1.79
N LEU A 59 1.72 -4.76 2.43
CA LEU A 59 2.47 -3.73 1.72
C LEU A 59 3.60 -4.35 0.89
N LEU A 60 4.25 -5.36 1.41
CA LEU A 60 5.29 -6.06 0.67
C LEU A 60 4.72 -6.72 -0.59
N GLU A 61 3.60 -7.40 -0.47
CA GLU A 61 2.91 -7.99 -1.62
C GLU A 61 2.59 -6.94 -2.68
N MET A 62 2.04 -5.81 -2.25
CA MET A 62 1.70 -4.71 -3.15
C MET A 62 2.94 -4.19 -3.87
N ALA A 63 4.04 -4.02 -3.16
CA ALA A 63 5.30 -3.55 -3.74
C ALA A 63 5.86 -4.56 -4.73
N MET A 64 5.77 -5.85 -4.42
CA MET A 64 6.24 -6.91 -5.31
C MET A 64 5.42 -6.99 -6.60
N GLU A 65 4.18 -6.56 -6.55
CA GLU A 65 3.32 -6.51 -7.74
C GLU A 65 3.47 -5.20 -8.52
N GLY A 66 4.42 -4.36 -8.12
CA GLY A 66 4.75 -3.14 -8.86
C GLY A 66 4.20 -1.85 -8.28
N ALA A 67 3.53 -1.89 -7.13
CA ALA A 67 3.03 -0.68 -6.51
C ALA A 67 4.19 0.15 -5.93
N ARG A 68 4.06 1.47 -6.02
CA ARG A 68 5.01 2.40 -5.44
C ARG A 68 4.51 2.85 -4.08
N LEU A 69 5.30 2.63 -3.04
CA LEU A 69 4.97 3.06 -1.69
C LEU A 69 5.57 4.43 -1.43
N VAL A 70 4.76 5.36 -0.96
CA VAL A 70 5.17 6.74 -0.71
C VAL A 70 4.86 7.12 0.73
N ALA A 71 5.85 7.63 1.46
CA ALA A 71 5.67 8.13 2.81
C ALA A 71 6.71 9.19 3.12
N THR A 72 6.31 10.19 3.92
CA THR A 72 7.21 11.24 4.37
C THR A 72 7.64 11.06 5.82
N ARG A 73 6.86 10.33 6.62
CA ARG A 73 7.19 10.08 8.03
C ARG A 73 8.38 9.13 8.14
N ALA A 74 9.30 9.43 9.04
CA ALA A 74 10.51 8.63 9.24
C ALA A 74 10.19 7.17 9.54
N TYR A 75 9.17 6.93 10.38
CA TYR A 75 8.75 5.57 10.73
C TYR A 75 8.35 4.78 9.50
N MET A 76 7.52 5.36 8.64
CA MET A 76 7.05 4.67 7.44
C MET A 76 8.16 4.51 6.41
N LYS A 77 9.05 5.47 6.32
CA LYS A 77 10.21 5.36 5.44
C LYS A 77 11.10 4.20 5.86
N TYR A 78 11.25 4.01 7.15
CA TYR A 78 12.03 2.90 7.70
C TYR A 78 11.42 1.55 7.30
N ILE A 79 10.10 1.40 7.46
CA ILE A 79 9.39 0.19 7.07
C ILE A 79 9.53 -0.09 5.58
N ILE A 80 9.30 0.93 4.76
CA ILE A 80 9.42 0.80 3.30
C ILE A 80 10.83 0.41 2.90
N GLY A 81 11.84 1.02 3.53
CA GLY A 81 13.24 0.69 3.28
C GLY A 81 13.56 -0.76 3.61
N GLY A 82 13.03 -1.25 4.74
CA GLY A 82 13.20 -2.65 5.14
C GLY A 82 12.54 -3.60 4.15
N LEU A 83 11.36 -3.26 3.65
CA LEU A 83 10.66 -4.09 2.66
C LEU A 83 11.41 -4.16 1.34
N ARG A 84 12.06 -3.08 0.95
CA ARG A 84 12.79 -3.01 -0.31
C ARG A 84 14.15 -3.69 -0.27
N CYS A 85 14.76 -3.68 0.88
CA CYS A 85 16.09 -4.27 1.04
C CYS A 85 16.05 -5.79 1.19
N GLY A 86 14.87 -6.31 1.41
CA GLY A 86 14.70 -7.75 1.58
C GLY A 86 14.94 -8.56 0.34
#